data_d491cb8c995d9f2f1e0a71932dcc1031
#
_entry.id   d491cb8c995d9f2f1e0a71932dcc1031
#
_cell.length_a   1.000
_cell.length_b   1.000
_cell.length_c   1.000
_cell.angle_alpha   90.00
_cell.angle_beta   90.00
_cell.angle_gamma   90.00
#
_symmetry.space_group_name_H-M   'P 1'
#
loop_
_entity.id
_entity.type
_entity.pdbx_description
1 polymer ?
#
loop_
_entity_poly.entity_id
_entity_poly.type
_entity_poly.pdbx_seq_one_letter_code
_entity_poly.pdbx_strand_id
1 'polypeptide(L)'
;MKKILLSILSLIPLCALAQTTYDEGTSFGVRATVDADAKLSPGLHLTAHEETRYYSGGDDIVRFYTGLGLEYKVLPFMKVGAEYELINRYQHDEDLLTNVWSIRHRGNFFLTGTWKTPFWHFSVKETLRMTYRPDDFNYLQAPRTALALKSKATVKYRGWENIIPYASFELRNTLNDAAYSGTYNASAESNKDIYTDEEFLGYRHVYVNRYRLQLGLNVKFNKRHELDFYVLGDHYKDKKVDTNRYGSSSYEKNGLVLKSIDWYTGNRISVGVGYKWSF
;
A
#
# COMPACT_ATOMS: atom_id res chain seq x y z
N MET A 1 9.49 -13.49 -28.06
CA MET A 1 9.20 -13.33 -26.62
C MET A 1 10.08 -12.33 -25.85
N LYS A 2 11.15 -11.77 -26.44
CA LYS A 2 12.04 -10.80 -25.75
C LYS A 2 11.58 -9.33 -25.79
N LYS A 3 10.53 -8.98 -26.54
CA LYS A 3 10.10 -7.58 -26.73
C LYS A 3 8.96 -7.13 -25.81
N ILE A 4 8.31 -8.02 -25.06
CA ILE A 4 7.18 -7.68 -24.17
C ILE A 4 7.66 -7.25 -22.78
N LEU A 5 8.86 -7.67 -22.35
CA LEU A 5 9.39 -7.34 -21.02
C LEU A 5 9.88 -5.90 -20.88
N LEU A 6 10.19 -5.22 -22.01
CA LEU A 6 10.76 -3.86 -21.99
C LEU A 6 9.69 -2.75 -21.95
N SER A 7 8.44 -3.07 -22.26
CA SER A 7 7.37 -2.06 -22.34
C SER A 7 6.72 -1.72 -20.99
N ILE A 8 6.98 -2.48 -19.93
CA ILE A 8 6.40 -2.26 -18.60
C ILE A 8 7.25 -1.30 -17.74
N LEU A 9 8.51 -1.10 -18.12
CA LEU A 9 9.44 -0.25 -17.34
C LEU A 9 9.40 1.24 -17.71
N SER A 10 8.65 1.65 -18.75
CA SER A 10 8.68 3.02 -19.28
C SER A 10 7.60 3.98 -18.76
N LEU A 11 6.81 3.58 -17.75
CA LEU A 11 5.76 4.43 -17.18
C LEU A 11 6.18 5.04 -15.83
N ILE A 12 7.41 5.55 -15.72
CA ILE A 12 7.79 6.39 -14.57
C ILE A 12 7.65 7.85 -15.04
N PRO A 13 6.60 8.58 -14.63
CA PRO A 13 6.55 10.01 -14.90
C PRO A 13 7.59 10.71 -14.01
N LEU A 14 8.66 11.21 -14.63
CA LEU A 14 9.57 12.19 -14.02
C LEU A 14 8.88 13.56 -14.03
N CYS A 15 7.99 13.82 -13.11
CA CYS A 15 7.49 15.15 -12.83
C CYS A 15 8.11 15.64 -11.52
N ALA A 16 9.27 16.27 -11.62
CA ALA A 16 9.84 17.05 -10.52
C ALA A 16 9.20 18.45 -10.56
N LEU A 17 8.12 18.65 -9.82
CA LEU A 17 7.63 19.97 -9.47
C LEU A 17 8.22 20.31 -8.09
N ALA A 18 8.68 21.55 -7.92
CA ALA A 18 9.19 22.07 -6.67
C ALA A 18 8.04 22.21 -5.65
N GLN A 19 7.80 21.14 -4.90
CA GLN A 19 6.85 21.11 -3.78
C GLN A 19 7.66 20.92 -2.50
N THR A 20 7.23 21.55 -1.42
CA THR A 20 7.87 21.36 -0.12
C THR A 20 7.72 19.90 0.29
N THR A 21 8.84 19.25 0.61
CA THR A 21 8.88 17.87 1.06
C THR A 21 9.41 17.83 2.47
N TYR A 22 8.64 17.28 3.38
CA TYR A 22 9.00 17.07 4.78
C TYR A 22 9.52 15.65 4.97
N ASP A 23 10.64 15.50 5.69
CA ASP A 23 11.17 14.18 6.04
C ASP A 23 10.70 13.80 7.45
N GLU A 24 9.90 12.73 7.54
CA GLU A 24 9.41 12.16 8.81
C GLU A 24 10.46 11.25 9.49
N GLY A 25 11.63 11.10 8.88
CA GLY A 25 12.70 10.27 9.41
C GLY A 25 12.43 8.77 9.26
N THR A 26 12.92 7.99 10.23
CA THR A 26 12.81 6.53 10.21
C THR A 26 12.01 6.03 11.42
N SER A 27 10.94 5.30 11.13
CA SER A 27 10.13 4.60 12.14
C SER A 27 10.42 3.10 12.15
N PHE A 28 10.18 2.45 13.29
CA PHE A 28 10.34 1.01 13.48
C PHE A 28 8.98 0.34 13.69
N GLY A 29 8.87 -0.92 13.26
CA GLY A 29 7.63 -1.65 13.42
C GLY A 29 7.84 -3.15 13.56
N VAL A 30 6.79 -3.80 14.05
CA VAL A 30 6.69 -5.26 14.10
C VAL A 30 5.42 -5.71 13.38
N ARG A 31 5.49 -6.91 12.79
CA ARG A 31 4.37 -7.52 12.08
C ARG A 31 4.23 -8.98 12.46
N ALA A 32 2.99 -9.41 12.64
CA ALA A 32 2.64 -10.80 12.80
C ALA A 32 1.58 -11.17 11.78
N THR A 33 1.73 -12.31 11.11
CA THR A 33 0.83 -12.75 10.04
C THR A 33 0.44 -14.21 10.24
N VAL A 34 -0.83 -14.53 10.00
CA VAL A 34 -1.33 -15.90 9.91
C VAL A 34 -2.06 -16.06 8.60
N ASP A 35 -1.61 -17.02 7.79
CA ASP A 35 -2.22 -17.37 6.52
C ASP A 35 -2.76 -18.79 6.55
N ALA A 36 -3.97 -18.99 6.04
CA ALA A 36 -4.55 -20.29 5.79
C ALA A 36 -4.85 -20.44 4.29
N ASP A 37 -4.53 -21.60 3.73
CA ASP A 37 -4.69 -21.92 2.30
C ASP A 37 -5.38 -23.27 2.15
N ALA A 38 -6.64 -23.27 1.75
CA ALA A 38 -7.45 -24.46 1.51
C ALA A 38 -7.59 -24.73 0.02
N LYS A 39 -7.19 -25.92 -0.43
CA LYS A 39 -7.42 -26.35 -1.80
C LYS A 39 -8.85 -26.85 -1.95
N LEU A 40 -9.71 -26.09 -2.66
CA LEU A 40 -11.10 -26.44 -2.92
C LEU A 40 -11.25 -27.43 -4.10
N SER A 41 -10.46 -27.22 -5.15
CA SER A 41 -10.45 -28.11 -6.34
C SER A 41 -9.10 -27.97 -7.06
N PRO A 42 -8.81 -28.76 -8.10
CA PRO A 42 -7.58 -28.61 -8.87
C PRO A 42 -7.40 -27.18 -9.39
N GLY A 43 -6.40 -26.48 -8.85
CA GLY A 43 -6.08 -25.10 -9.22
C GLY A 43 -6.87 -24.01 -8.50
N LEU A 44 -7.95 -24.32 -7.77
CA LEU A 44 -8.74 -23.36 -7.00
C LEU A 44 -8.42 -23.44 -5.51
N HIS A 45 -8.06 -22.33 -4.92
CA HIS A 45 -7.70 -22.18 -3.51
C HIS A 45 -8.54 -21.09 -2.83
N LEU A 46 -8.97 -21.36 -1.61
CA LEU A 46 -9.52 -20.38 -0.69
C LEU A 46 -8.39 -19.97 0.27
N THR A 47 -8.18 -18.68 0.42
CA THR A 47 -7.17 -18.14 1.32
C THR A 47 -7.81 -17.31 2.42
N ALA A 48 -7.33 -17.42 3.64
CA ALA A 48 -7.65 -16.52 4.73
C ALA A 48 -6.35 -15.92 5.27
N HIS A 49 -6.42 -14.67 5.65
CA HIS A 49 -5.26 -13.87 6.05
C HIS A 49 -5.60 -13.00 7.25
N GLU A 50 -4.72 -13.02 8.25
CA GLU A 50 -4.76 -12.11 9.38
C GLU A 50 -3.37 -11.51 9.55
N GLU A 51 -3.26 -10.17 9.55
CA GLU A 51 -1.98 -9.49 9.80
C GLU A 51 -2.18 -8.38 10.83
N THR A 52 -1.34 -8.39 11.86
CA THR A 52 -1.22 -7.31 12.83
C THR A 52 0.05 -6.53 12.57
N ARG A 53 -0.04 -5.21 12.58
CA ARG A 53 1.10 -4.29 12.46
C ARG A 53 1.10 -3.32 13.62
N TYR A 54 2.26 -3.15 14.22
CA TYR A 54 2.53 -2.12 15.21
C TYR A 54 3.70 -1.26 14.71
N TYR A 55 3.60 0.05 14.89
CA TYR A 55 4.65 1.01 14.53
C TYR A 55 4.95 1.94 15.70
N SER A 56 6.25 2.20 15.93
CA SER A 56 6.72 3.20 16.86
C SER A 56 6.83 4.55 16.15
N GLY A 57 6.15 5.54 16.67
CA GLY A 57 6.12 6.88 16.07
C GLY A 57 5.17 6.97 14.86
N GLY A 58 4.45 8.08 14.75
CA GLY A 58 3.46 8.35 13.72
C GLY A 58 2.02 8.10 14.17
N ASP A 59 1.08 8.51 13.30
CA ASP A 59 -0.35 8.55 13.60
C ASP A 59 -0.99 7.16 13.75
N ASP A 60 -0.40 6.14 13.12
CA ASP A 60 -0.92 4.78 13.14
C ASP A 60 -0.18 3.90 14.14
N ILE A 61 -0.78 3.67 15.29
CA ILE A 61 -0.20 2.86 16.36
C ILE A 61 -0.34 1.37 16.04
N VAL A 62 -1.54 0.93 15.70
CA VAL A 62 -1.84 -0.48 15.40
C VAL A 62 -2.77 -0.61 14.21
N ARG A 63 -2.54 -1.64 13.38
CA ARG A 63 -3.45 -2.02 12.30
C ARG A 63 -3.66 -3.53 12.29
N PHE A 64 -4.92 -3.91 12.12
CA PHE A 64 -5.33 -5.30 11.88
C PHE A 64 -5.89 -5.42 10.46
N TYR A 65 -5.49 -6.47 9.77
CA TYR A 65 -5.94 -6.80 8.42
C TYR A 65 -6.52 -8.19 8.45
N THR A 66 -7.82 -8.33 8.27
CA THR A 66 -8.52 -9.62 8.17
C THR A 66 -8.99 -9.80 6.76
N GLY A 67 -8.51 -10.81 6.06
CA GLY A 67 -8.76 -11.03 4.64
C GLY A 67 -9.28 -12.42 4.30
N LEU A 68 -10.11 -12.49 3.25
CA LEU A 68 -10.55 -13.71 2.60
C LEU A 68 -10.38 -13.57 1.10
N GLY A 69 -9.84 -14.59 0.44
CA GLY A 69 -9.55 -14.55 -0.98
C GLY A 69 -9.76 -15.87 -1.69
N LEU A 70 -9.90 -15.76 -3.00
CA LEU A 70 -9.92 -16.89 -3.92
C LEU A 70 -8.77 -16.72 -4.90
N GLU A 71 -8.03 -17.80 -5.13
CA GLU A 71 -6.96 -17.87 -6.12
C GLU A 71 -7.21 -19.03 -7.08
N TYR A 72 -7.10 -18.75 -8.37
CA TYR A 72 -7.24 -19.76 -9.41
C TYR A 72 -6.00 -19.83 -10.30
N LYS A 73 -5.50 -21.06 -10.50
CA LYS A 73 -4.38 -21.34 -11.40
C LYS A 73 -4.89 -21.51 -12.83
N VAL A 74 -4.78 -20.44 -13.62
CA VAL A 74 -5.22 -20.42 -15.03
C VAL A 74 -4.27 -21.19 -15.94
N LEU A 75 -2.96 -21.05 -15.72
CA LEU A 75 -1.89 -21.72 -16.47
C LEU A 75 -0.87 -22.30 -15.50
N PRO A 76 -0.01 -23.26 -15.91
CA PRO A 76 1.02 -23.82 -15.04
C PRO A 76 1.94 -22.77 -14.39
N PHE A 77 2.08 -21.62 -15.04
CA PHE A 77 2.93 -20.50 -14.61
C PHE A 77 2.15 -19.25 -14.22
N MET A 78 0.81 -19.25 -14.27
CA MET A 78 -0.01 -18.05 -14.04
C MET A 78 -1.21 -18.35 -13.14
N LYS A 79 -1.42 -17.46 -12.17
CA LYS A 79 -2.56 -17.45 -11.25
C LYS A 79 -3.24 -16.09 -11.26
N VAL A 80 -4.54 -16.11 -11.08
CA VAL A 80 -5.37 -14.91 -10.85
C VAL A 80 -6.09 -15.07 -9.52
N GLY A 81 -6.45 -13.98 -8.90
CA GLY A 81 -7.23 -14.06 -7.68
C GLY A 81 -7.86 -12.73 -7.29
N ALA A 82 -8.79 -12.85 -6.36
CA ALA A 82 -9.45 -11.73 -5.72
C ALA A 82 -9.47 -11.96 -4.21
N GLU A 83 -9.32 -10.88 -3.46
CA GLU A 83 -9.28 -10.90 -2.00
C GLU A 83 -10.02 -9.69 -1.47
N TYR A 84 -10.79 -9.89 -0.44
CA TYR A 84 -11.39 -8.82 0.37
C TYR A 84 -10.67 -8.76 1.71
N GLU A 85 -10.29 -7.54 2.12
CA GLU A 85 -9.68 -7.25 3.42
C GLU A 85 -10.51 -6.24 4.21
N LEU A 86 -10.77 -6.52 5.46
CA LEU A 86 -11.21 -5.56 6.46
C LEU A 86 -9.99 -5.01 7.19
N ILE A 87 -9.88 -3.69 7.28
CA ILE A 87 -8.74 -3.04 7.93
C ILE A 87 -9.27 -2.24 9.10
N ASN A 88 -8.85 -2.63 10.32
CA ASN A 88 -9.07 -1.87 11.53
C ASN A 88 -7.79 -1.11 11.86
N ARG A 89 -7.90 0.22 12.05
CA ARG A 89 -6.77 1.09 12.37
C ARG A 89 -7.02 1.79 13.69
N TYR A 90 -6.06 1.71 14.59
CA TYR A 90 -6.00 2.53 15.77
C TYR A 90 -5.02 3.66 15.49
N GLN A 91 -5.50 4.88 15.43
CA GLN A 91 -4.74 6.07 15.02
C GLN A 91 -5.03 7.24 15.95
N HIS A 92 -4.10 8.17 16.01
CA HIS A 92 -4.35 9.46 16.65
C HIS A 92 -5.23 10.32 15.74
N ASP A 93 -6.24 10.95 16.32
CA ASP A 93 -7.10 11.92 15.65
C ASP A 93 -6.72 13.31 16.16
N GLU A 94 -6.16 14.13 15.27
CA GLU A 94 -5.68 15.45 15.61
C GLU A 94 -6.82 16.40 15.98
N ASP A 95 -8.01 16.24 15.37
CA ASP A 95 -9.19 17.10 15.63
C ASP A 95 -9.81 16.80 16.99
N LEU A 96 -9.86 15.52 17.37
CA LEU A 96 -10.40 15.08 18.64
C LEU A 96 -9.37 15.04 19.76
N LEU A 97 -8.09 15.22 19.47
CA LEU A 97 -6.94 15.08 20.37
C LEU A 97 -6.96 13.75 21.15
N THR A 98 -7.43 12.70 20.53
CA THR A 98 -7.57 11.36 21.12
C THR A 98 -7.31 10.28 20.09
N ASN A 99 -7.14 9.06 20.59
CA ASN A 99 -6.96 7.91 19.69
C ASN A 99 -8.31 7.29 19.35
N VAL A 100 -8.51 7.00 18.08
CA VAL A 100 -9.76 6.45 17.55
C VAL A 100 -9.53 5.21 16.71
N TRP A 101 -10.57 4.36 16.63
CA TRP A 101 -10.61 3.26 15.69
C TRP A 101 -11.27 3.69 14.38
N SER A 102 -10.66 3.36 13.27
CA SER A 102 -11.24 3.53 11.95
C SER A 102 -11.27 2.23 11.16
N ILE A 103 -12.33 2.04 10.39
CA ILE A 103 -12.54 0.83 9.58
C ILE A 103 -12.39 1.20 8.12
N ARG A 104 -11.71 0.35 7.34
CA ARG A 104 -11.61 0.47 5.90
C ARG A 104 -11.87 -0.87 5.24
N HIS A 105 -12.52 -0.83 4.09
CA HIS A 105 -12.78 -2.00 3.26
C HIS A 105 -11.84 -1.99 2.07
N ARG A 106 -11.24 -3.14 1.75
CA ARG A 106 -10.31 -3.25 0.65
C ARG A 106 -10.60 -4.46 -0.23
N GLY A 107 -10.68 -4.22 -1.54
CA GLY A 107 -10.65 -5.24 -2.55
C GLY A 107 -9.27 -5.29 -3.21
N ASN A 108 -8.72 -6.48 -3.40
CA ASN A 108 -7.50 -6.73 -4.15
C ASN A 108 -7.82 -7.69 -5.31
N PHE A 109 -7.45 -7.32 -6.53
CA PHE A 109 -7.47 -8.20 -7.70
C PHE A 109 -6.04 -8.41 -8.14
N PHE A 110 -5.59 -9.64 -8.31
CA PHE A 110 -4.20 -9.89 -8.61
C PHE A 110 -3.97 -10.93 -9.70
N LEU A 111 -2.84 -10.72 -10.37
CA LEU A 111 -2.26 -11.64 -11.34
C LEU A 111 -0.85 -12.00 -10.84
N THR A 112 -0.53 -13.30 -10.81
CA THR A 112 0.80 -13.78 -10.43
C THR A 112 1.38 -14.62 -11.53
N GLY A 113 2.52 -14.21 -12.06
CA GLY A 113 3.38 -15.01 -12.93
C GLY A 113 4.49 -15.69 -12.14
N THR A 114 4.80 -16.94 -12.47
CA THR A 114 5.86 -17.69 -11.78
C THR A 114 6.77 -18.40 -12.77
N TRP A 115 8.07 -18.40 -12.49
CA TRP A 115 9.07 -19.16 -13.23
C TRP A 115 9.97 -19.89 -12.26
N LYS A 116 10.20 -21.18 -12.51
CA LYS A 116 10.97 -22.08 -11.65
C LYS A 116 12.14 -22.64 -12.40
N THR A 117 13.29 -22.66 -11.75
CA THR A 117 14.46 -23.42 -12.12
C THR A 117 14.74 -24.46 -11.03
N PRO A 118 15.72 -25.37 -11.16
CA PRO A 118 16.01 -26.36 -10.12
C PRO A 118 16.24 -25.77 -8.73
N PHE A 119 16.91 -24.60 -8.64
CA PHE A 119 17.26 -23.98 -7.36
C PHE A 119 16.54 -22.67 -7.09
N TRP A 120 15.94 -22.04 -8.11
CA TRP A 120 15.34 -20.70 -7.97
C TRP A 120 13.88 -20.70 -8.35
N HIS A 121 13.10 -19.94 -7.60
CA HIS A 121 11.73 -19.64 -7.90
C HIS A 121 11.54 -18.14 -7.99
N PHE A 122 11.19 -17.65 -9.17
CA PHE A 122 10.87 -16.26 -9.44
C PHE A 122 9.36 -16.09 -9.52
N SER A 123 8.84 -15.00 -8.97
CA SER A 123 7.45 -14.63 -9.13
C SER A 123 7.30 -13.11 -9.28
N VAL A 124 6.35 -12.72 -10.12
CA VAL A 124 5.92 -11.33 -10.26
C VAL A 124 4.41 -11.31 -9.98
N LYS A 125 3.99 -10.46 -9.06
CA LYS A 125 2.58 -10.28 -8.69
C LYS A 125 2.18 -8.83 -8.92
N GLU A 126 1.22 -8.62 -9.81
CA GLU A 126 0.53 -7.35 -9.99
C GLU A 126 -0.77 -7.37 -9.21
N THR A 127 -1.06 -6.32 -8.44
CA THR A 127 -2.28 -6.23 -7.63
C THR A 127 -2.92 -4.87 -7.82
N LEU A 128 -4.13 -4.84 -8.39
CA LEU A 128 -5.01 -3.69 -8.35
C LEU A 128 -5.73 -3.69 -7.00
N ARG A 129 -5.54 -2.62 -6.25
CA ARG A 129 -6.08 -2.44 -4.91
C ARG A 129 -7.08 -1.31 -4.89
N MET A 130 -8.26 -1.56 -4.36
CA MET A 130 -9.32 -0.58 -4.13
C MET A 130 -9.58 -0.49 -2.63
N THR A 131 -9.42 0.67 -2.03
CA THR A 131 -9.65 0.88 -0.59
C THR A 131 -10.76 1.90 -0.40
N TYR A 132 -11.89 1.44 0.13
CA TYR A 132 -13.03 2.28 0.49
C TYR A 132 -12.90 2.74 1.95
N ARG A 133 -13.18 4.04 2.16
CA ARG A 133 -13.17 4.71 3.46
C ARG A 133 -14.62 5.09 3.81
N PRO A 134 -15.26 4.45 4.79
CA PRO A 134 -16.62 4.80 5.21
C PRO A 134 -16.68 6.08 6.04
N ASP A 135 -15.54 6.44 6.69
CA ASP A 135 -15.41 7.59 7.59
C ASP A 135 -15.72 8.92 6.90
N ASP A 136 -15.73 10.01 7.65
CA ASP A 136 -15.92 11.35 7.14
C ASP A 136 -15.03 11.65 5.95
N PHE A 137 -15.65 12.18 4.91
CA PHE A 137 -15.07 12.28 3.60
C PHE A 137 -14.85 13.73 3.20
N ASN A 138 -13.60 14.12 3.09
CA ASN A 138 -13.22 15.38 2.49
C ASN A 138 -12.76 15.13 1.03
N TYR A 139 -13.62 15.50 0.08
CA TYR A 139 -13.37 15.28 -1.35
C TYR A 139 -12.15 16.02 -1.88
N LEU A 140 -11.75 17.12 -1.23
CA LEU A 140 -10.53 17.85 -1.59
C LEU A 140 -9.27 17.10 -1.18
N GLN A 141 -9.28 16.35 -0.09
CA GLN A 141 -8.08 15.66 0.40
C GLN A 141 -7.80 14.37 -0.35
N ALA A 142 -8.79 13.53 -0.55
CA ALA A 142 -8.60 12.22 -1.14
C ALA A 142 -9.91 11.64 -1.69
N PRO A 143 -9.86 10.67 -2.61
CA PRO A 143 -11.05 9.95 -3.06
C PRO A 143 -11.61 9.06 -1.95
N ARG A 144 -12.94 8.89 -1.92
CA ARG A 144 -13.59 7.93 -1.02
C ARG A 144 -13.13 6.49 -1.28
N THR A 145 -12.89 6.15 -2.55
CA THR A 145 -12.28 4.89 -2.97
C THR A 145 -10.91 5.15 -3.56
N ALA A 146 -9.87 4.85 -2.80
CA ALA A 146 -8.49 4.99 -3.27
C ALA A 146 -8.08 3.78 -4.10
N LEU A 147 -7.49 4.04 -5.28
CA LEU A 147 -6.95 3.03 -6.18
C LEU A 147 -5.43 3.02 -6.13
N ALA A 148 -4.85 1.83 -6.08
CA ALA A 148 -3.41 1.66 -6.15
C ALA A 148 -3.04 0.41 -6.95
N LEU A 149 -1.94 0.48 -7.67
CA LEU A 149 -1.30 -0.67 -8.33
C LEU A 149 -0.05 -1.05 -7.54
N LYS A 150 0.06 -2.32 -7.17
CA LYS A 150 1.23 -2.90 -6.50
C LYS A 150 1.89 -3.89 -7.42
N SER A 151 3.16 -3.68 -7.70
CA SER A 151 4.01 -4.56 -8.50
C SER A 151 5.06 -5.17 -7.58
N LYS A 152 4.99 -6.48 -7.33
CA LYS A 152 5.92 -7.21 -6.44
C LYS A 152 6.67 -8.27 -7.21
N ALA A 153 7.99 -8.17 -7.22
CA ALA A 153 8.90 -9.23 -7.68
C ALA A 153 9.48 -9.97 -6.48
N THR A 154 9.56 -11.29 -6.55
CA THR A 154 10.12 -12.14 -5.49
C THR A 154 11.03 -13.19 -6.09
N VAL A 155 12.17 -13.41 -5.47
CA VAL A 155 13.09 -14.51 -5.76
C VAL A 155 13.28 -15.36 -4.51
N LYS A 156 13.13 -16.67 -4.64
CA LYS A 156 13.30 -17.67 -3.56
C LYS A 156 14.38 -18.67 -3.97
N TYR A 157 15.31 -18.95 -3.06
CA TYR A 157 16.29 -20.02 -3.24
C TYR A 157 15.78 -21.33 -2.61
N ARG A 158 15.78 -22.40 -3.37
CA ARG A 158 15.25 -23.73 -2.99
C ARG A 158 16.31 -24.82 -2.96
N GLY A 159 17.58 -24.45 -2.91
CA GLY A 159 18.68 -25.42 -2.81
C GLY A 159 18.78 -26.10 -1.45
N TRP A 160 18.10 -25.59 -0.42
CA TRP A 160 18.00 -26.22 0.90
C TRP A 160 16.61 -26.85 1.09
N GLU A 161 16.55 -27.95 1.83
CA GLU A 161 15.33 -28.77 1.91
C GLU A 161 14.17 -28.05 2.64
N ASN A 162 14.46 -27.53 3.84
CA ASN A 162 13.41 -26.96 4.73
C ASN A 162 13.54 -25.45 4.93
N ILE A 163 14.63 -24.86 4.50
CA ILE A 163 14.90 -23.42 4.67
C ILE A 163 14.96 -22.78 3.29
N ILE A 164 14.09 -21.80 3.05
CA ILE A 164 13.96 -21.13 1.76
C ILE A 164 14.20 -19.63 1.96
N PRO A 165 15.44 -19.15 1.82
CA PRO A 165 15.71 -17.71 1.82
C PRO A 165 15.06 -17.06 0.60
N TYR A 166 14.62 -15.81 0.79
CA TYR A 166 14.02 -15.04 -0.28
C TYR A 166 14.31 -13.55 -0.16
N ALA A 167 14.20 -12.88 -1.30
CA ALA A 167 14.17 -11.44 -1.39
C ALA A 167 12.95 -11.01 -2.23
N SER A 168 12.33 -9.93 -1.88
CA SER A 168 11.28 -9.33 -2.70
C SER A 168 11.39 -7.82 -2.75
N PHE A 169 11.02 -7.26 -3.90
CA PHE A 169 10.91 -5.83 -4.13
C PHE A 169 9.48 -5.49 -4.56
N GLU A 170 8.90 -4.46 -3.96
CA GLU A 170 7.53 -4.02 -4.25
C GLU A 170 7.52 -2.53 -4.53
N LEU A 171 6.83 -2.15 -5.60
CA LEU A 171 6.43 -0.78 -5.90
C LEU A 171 4.93 -0.63 -5.63
N ARG A 172 4.53 0.53 -5.13
CA ARG A 172 3.13 0.91 -5.05
C ARG A 172 2.92 2.25 -5.73
N ASN A 173 2.02 2.26 -6.70
CA ASN A 173 1.55 3.45 -7.40
C ASN A 173 0.16 3.81 -6.90
N THR A 174 -0.04 5.04 -6.47
CA THR A 174 -1.38 5.62 -6.29
C THR A 174 -1.89 6.02 -7.67
N LEU A 175 -3.14 5.64 -8.01
CA LEU A 175 -3.69 5.83 -9.35
C LEU A 175 -4.73 6.95 -9.44
N ASN A 176 -5.36 7.33 -8.33
CA ASN A 176 -6.44 8.30 -8.31
C ASN A 176 -6.35 9.20 -7.09
N ASP A 177 -5.31 9.98 -6.97
CA ASP A 177 -5.24 10.98 -5.92
C ASP A 177 -5.78 12.34 -6.38
N ALA A 178 -6.15 13.20 -5.42
CA ALA A 178 -6.63 14.55 -5.71
C ALA A 178 -5.60 15.34 -6.51
N ALA A 179 -6.03 15.96 -7.61
CA ALA A 179 -5.22 16.80 -8.47
C ALA A 179 -5.74 18.24 -8.42
N TYR A 180 -4.81 19.18 -8.51
CA TYR A 180 -5.10 20.62 -8.49
C TYR A 180 -4.41 21.31 -9.64
N SER A 181 -5.04 22.38 -10.18
CA SER A 181 -4.38 23.37 -11.03
C SER A 181 -3.84 24.47 -10.14
N GLY A 182 -2.78 25.09 -10.49
CA GLY A 182 -2.22 26.23 -9.77
C GLY A 182 -0.71 26.12 -9.59
N THR A 183 -0.10 27.26 -9.36
CA THR A 183 1.35 27.36 -9.15
C THR A 183 1.61 27.57 -7.67
N TYR A 184 2.42 26.70 -7.09
CA TYR A 184 2.93 26.88 -5.74
C TYR A 184 3.81 28.13 -5.70
N ASN A 185 3.46 29.12 -4.89
CA ASN A 185 4.27 30.31 -4.68
C ASN A 185 5.03 30.21 -3.35
N ALA A 186 6.29 29.79 -3.40
CA ALA A 186 7.16 29.64 -2.24
C ALA A 186 7.57 30.96 -1.60
N SER A 187 7.31 32.12 -2.24
CA SER A 187 7.77 33.45 -1.78
C SER A 187 6.69 34.27 -1.08
N ALA A 188 5.53 33.70 -0.78
CA ALA A 188 4.50 34.40 -0.01
C ALA A 188 4.93 34.52 1.45
N GLU A 189 5.44 35.68 1.83
CA GLU A 189 5.87 36.04 3.21
C GLU A 189 4.70 36.14 4.22
N SER A 190 3.48 35.92 3.82
CA SER A 190 2.32 35.94 4.70
C SER A 190 1.53 34.66 4.59
N ASN A 191 0.96 34.20 5.71
CA ASN A 191 0.06 33.04 5.85
C ASN A 191 -1.22 33.12 4.99
N LYS A 192 -1.18 33.81 3.86
CA LYS A 192 -2.27 33.93 2.89
C LYS A 192 -1.89 33.12 1.65
N ASP A 193 -2.65 32.06 1.47
CA ASP A 193 -2.89 31.35 0.22
C ASP A 193 -1.66 31.12 -0.65
N ILE A 194 -0.97 30.02 -0.35
CA ILE A 194 0.20 29.52 -1.08
C ILE A 194 -0.15 29.14 -2.53
N TYR A 195 -1.42 29.01 -2.84
CA TYR A 195 -1.95 28.70 -4.17
C TYR A 195 -2.84 29.81 -4.68
N THR A 196 -2.46 30.41 -5.79
CA THR A 196 -3.32 31.31 -6.58
C THR A 196 -4.02 30.52 -7.66
N ASP A 197 -5.33 30.70 -7.79
CA ASP A 197 -6.20 30.08 -8.82
C ASP A 197 -6.27 28.54 -8.73
N GLU A 198 -6.71 28.04 -7.59
CA GLU A 198 -6.79 26.61 -7.36
C GLU A 198 -8.13 26.04 -7.78
N GLU A 199 -8.10 25.25 -8.81
CA GLU A 199 -9.22 24.43 -9.20
C GLU A 199 -8.95 22.97 -8.87
N PHE A 200 -9.89 22.33 -8.17
CA PHE A 200 -9.88 20.89 -7.99
C PHE A 200 -10.15 20.20 -9.33
N LEU A 201 -9.15 19.49 -9.84
CA LEU A 201 -9.19 18.82 -11.14
C LEU A 201 -9.69 17.37 -11.08
N GLY A 202 -10.24 16.96 -9.95
CA GLY A 202 -10.66 15.58 -9.71
C GLY A 202 -9.52 14.65 -9.28
N TYR A 203 -9.78 13.35 -9.32
CA TYR A 203 -8.87 12.31 -8.84
C TYR A 203 -8.08 11.68 -9.97
N ARG A 204 -7.16 12.43 -10.54
CA ARG A 204 -6.34 12.00 -11.68
C ARG A 204 -4.83 12.03 -11.42
N HIS A 205 -4.42 12.34 -10.19
CA HIS A 205 -3.00 12.37 -9.86
C HIS A 205 -2.47 10.96 -9.63
N VAL A 206 -1.40 10.59 -10.36
CA VAL A 206 -0.75 9.28 -10.33
C VAL A 206 0.71 9.46 -9.94
N TYR A 207 1.16 8.72 -8.94
CA TYR A 207 2.56 8.76 -8.48
C TYR A 207 2.97 7.48 -7.77
N VAL A 208 4.27 7.21 -7.75
CA VAL A 208 4.84 6.13 -6.93
C VAL A 208 4.89 6.61 -5.48
N ASN A 209 4.13 5.95 -4.63
CA ASN A 209 4.06 6.36 -3.23
C ASN A 209 4.81 5.42 -2.26
N ARG A 210 5.33 4.28 -2.75
CA ARG A 210 6.08 3.36 -1.87
C ARG A 210 7.02 2.47 -2.65
N TYR A 211 8.23 2.33 -2.10
CA TYR A 211 9.23 1.35 -2.45
C TYR A 211 9.43 0.44 -1.23
N ARG A 212 9.44 -0.87 -1.43
CA ARG A 212 9.59 -1.83 -0.35
C ARG A 212 10.59 -2.90 -0.72
N LEU A 213 11.55 -3.17 0.15
CA LEU A 213 12.46 -4.30 0.08
C LEU A 213 12.21 -5.22 1.27
N GLN A 214 12.08 -6.52 1.02
CA GLN A 214 11.90 -7.52 2.06
C GLN A 214 12.90 -8.64 1.86
N LEU A 215 13.60 -8.99 2.92
CA LEU A 215 14.50 -10.14 2.99
C LEU A 215 13.96 -11.10 4.05
N GLY A 216 13.90 -12.38 3.76
CA GLY A 216 13.33 -13.32 4.71
C GLY A 216 13.73 -14.76 4.50
N LEU A 217 13.28 -15.59 5.43
CA LEU A 217 13.50 -17.02 5.49
C LEU A 217 12.17 -17.73 5.74
N ASN A 218 11.76 -18.58 4.78
CA ASN A 218 10.66 -19.51 5.01
C ASN A 218 11.20 -20.82 5.56
N VAL A 219 10.70 -21.25 6.71
CA VAL A 219 11.07 -22.52 7.37
C VAL A 219 9.89 -23.48 7.29
N LYS A 220 10.04 -24.56 6.55
CA LYS A 220 9.01 -25.60 6.41
C LYS A 220 9.21 -26.69 7.45
N PHE A 221 8.21 -26.93 8.28
CA PHE A 221 8.20 -28.06 9.21
C PHE A 221 7.68 -29.33 8.52
N ASN A 222 6.73 -29.16 7.60
CA ASN A 222 6.14 -30.22 6.80
C ASN A 222 5.42 -29.61 5.57
N LYS A 223 4.65 -30.42 4.84
CA LYS A 223 3.91 -29.98 3.65
C LYS A 223 2.78 -28.97 3.97
N ARG A 224 2.37 -28.86 5.23
CA ARG A 224 1.22 -28.05 5.67
C ARG A 224 1.62 -26.80 6.46
N HIS A 225 2.76 -26.82 7.12
CA HIS A 225 3.15 -25.79 8.09
C HIS A 225 4.45 -25.12 7.67
N GLU A 226 4.42 -23.79 7.57
CA GLU A 226 5.57 -22.96 7.21
C GLU A 226 5.61 -21.74 8.14
N LEU A 227 6.78 -21.40 8.66
CA LEU A 227 7.06 -20.12 9.31
C LEU A 227 7.84 -19.22 8.38
N ASP A 228 7.54 -17.94 8.41
CA ASP A 228 8.23 -16.89 7.68
C ASP A 228 8.82 -15.88 8.66
N PHE A 229 10.13 -15.65 8.58
CA PHE A 229 10.84 -14.61 9.33
C PHE A 229 11.40 -13.60 8.36
N TYR A 230 11.16 -12.32 8.55
CA TYR A 230 11.61 -11.32 7.61
C TYR A 230 11.95 -9.97 8.24
N VAL A 231 12.82 -9.24 7.54
CA VAL A 231 13.05 -7.81 7.72
C VAL A 231 12.54 -7.10 6.48
N LEU A 232 11.91 -5.97 6.69
CA LEU A 232 11.28 -5.20 5.63
C LEU A 232 11.64 -3.73 5.79
N GLY A 233 12.17 -3.13 4.71
CA GLY A 233 12.40 -1.70 4.59
C GLY A 233 11.38 -1.09 3.64
N ASP A 234 10.66 -0.06 4.10
CA ASP A 234 9.76 0.76 3.32
C ASP A 234 10.33 2.17 3.18
N HIS A 235 10.39 2.69 1.97
CA HIS A 235 10.47 4.13 1.71
C HIS A 235 9.12 4.59 1.15
N TYR A 236 8.53 5.61 1.76
CA TYR A 236 7.22 6.10 1.32
C TYR A 236 7.26 7.60 1.04
N LYS A 237 6.37 8.00 0.14
CA LYS A 237 6.08 9.39 -0.19
C LYS A 237 4.56 9.53 -0.23
N ASP A 238 4.02 10.24 0.73
CA ASP A 238 2.58 10.48 0.86
C ASP A 238 2.30 11.99 0.71
N LYS A 239 1.20 12.32 0.06
CA LYS A 239 0.71 13.67 -0.10
C LYS A 239 -0.32 13.96 0.98
N LYS A 240 -0.16 15.07 1.70
CA LYS A 240 -1.13 15.61 2.64
C LYS A 240 -1.73 16.87 2.03
N VAL A 241 -3.04 16.94 2.03
CA VAL A 241 -3.79 18.11 1.58
C VAL A 241 -4.53 18.68 2.77
N ASP A 242 -4.17 19.89 3.19
CA ASP A 242 -4.83 20.60 4.27
C ASP A 242 -5.91 21.51 3.70
N THR A 243 -7.07 21.53 4.38
CA THR A 243 -8.21 22.34 3.99
C THR A 243 -8.73 23.13 5.18
N ASN A 244 -9.19 24.35 4.92
CA ASN A 244 -9.89 25.15 5.91
C ASN A 244 -11.39 25.16 5.60
N ARG A 245 -12.21 25.24 6.65
CA ARG A 245 -13.64 25.55 6.51
C ARG A 245 -13.84 27.06 6.65
N TYR A 246 -14.43 27.68 5.66
CA TYR A 246 -14.82 29.07 5.71
C TYR A 246 -16.25 29.20 6.29
N GLY A 247 -16.39 29.90 7.43
CA GLY A 247 -17.68 30.31 8.01
C GLY A 247 -18.37 29.26 8.89
N SER A 248 -18.88 29.68 10.04
CA SER A 248 -19.48 28.83 11.06
C SER A 248 -20.96 28.47 10.82
N SER A 249 -21.60 28.89 9.73
CA SER A 249 -23.05 28.79 9.64
C SER A 249 -23.69 28.40 8.31
N SER A 250 -22.93 28.20 7.25
CA SER A 250 -23.51 27.71 6.00
C SER A 250 -22.62 26.69 5.37
N TYR A 251 -22.97 25.44 5.60
CA TYR A 251 -22.43 24.32 4.84
C TYR A 251 -23.03 24.32 3.43
N GLU A 252 -22.68 25.30 2.63
CA GLU A 252 -22.71 25.05 1.21
C GLU A 252 -21.65 23.99 0.90
N LYS A 253 -21.95 23.09 0.00
CA LYS A 253 -21.04 22.00 -0.48
C LYS A 253 -19.63 22.49 -0.85
N ASN A 254 -19.42 23.78 -0.94
CA ASN A 254 -18.23 24.47 -1.40
C ASN A 254 -17.49 25.26 -0.30
N GLY A 255 -17.83 25.07 0.96
CA GLY A 255 -17.18 25.77 2.08
C GLY A 255 -15.79 25.25 2.47
N LEU A 256 -15.27 24.25 1.77
CA LEU A 256 -13.91 23.76 1.97
C LEU A 256 -12.97 24.48 1.02
N VAL A 257 -11.94 25.11 1.57
CA VAL A 257 -10.90 25.80 0.82
C VAL A 257 -9.57 25.07 1.03
N LEU A 258 -8.84 24.85 -0.03
CA LEU A 258 -7.50 24.28 0.02
C LEU A 258 -6.58 25.26 0.77
N LYS A 259 -5.82 24.77 1.72
CA LYS A 259 -4.84 25.53 2.50
C LYS A 259 -3.41 25.25 2.05
N SER A 260 -3.04 23.98 1.96
CA SER A 260 -1.73 23.57 1.50
C SER A 260 -1.73 22.17 0.88
N ILE A 261 -0.74 21.90 0.07
CA ILE A 261 -0.41 20.56 -0.44
C ILE A 261 1.05 20.29 -0.09
N ASP A 262 1.25 19.38 0.83
CA ASP A 262 2.57 19.03 1.33
C ASP A 262 2.90 17.58 0.99
N TRP A 263 4.19 17.32 0.81
CA TRP A 263 4.69 15.98 0.60
C TRP A 263 5.49 15.54 1.81
N TYR A 264 5.21 14.34 2.26
CA TYR A 264 5.88 13.70 3.37
C TYR A 264 6.62 12.47 2.86
N THR A 265 7.90 12.39 3.17
CA THR A 265 8.73 11.21 2.89
C THR A 265 9.23 10.64 4.19
N GLY A 266 9.39 9.34 4.24
CA GLY A 266 9.96 8.70 5.42
C GLY A 266 10.35 7.27 5.14
N ASN A 267 11.10 6.71 6.07
CA ASN A 267 11.52 5.32 6.02
C ASN A 267 10.86 4.54 7.16
N ARG A 268 10.61 3.28 6.90
CA ARG A 268 10.08 2.38 7.91
C ARG A 268 10.82 1.05 7.85
N ILE A 269 11.38 0.63 8.97
CA ILE A 269 12.02 -0.68 9.11
C ILE A 269 11.09 -1.53 9.97
N SER A 270 10.77 -2.73 9.52
CA SER A 270 9.91 -3.64 10.27
C SER A 270 10.53 -5.03 10.32
N VAL A 271 10.40 -5.69 11.45
CA VAL A 271 10.63 -7.13 11.57
C VAL A 271 9.30 -7.86 11.58
N GLY A 272 9.25 -9.04 11.01
CA GLY A 272 7.99 -9.76 10.94
C GLY A 272 8.15 -11.27 11.11
N VAL A 273 7.09 -11.87 11.62
CA VAL A 273 6.89 -13.31 11.69
C VAL A 273 5.56 -13.66 11.04
N GLY A 274 5.57 -14.69 10.22
CA GLY A 274 4.39 -15.23 9.57
C GLY A 274 4.27 -16.72 9.83
N TYR A 275 3.03 -17.18 9.96
CA TYR A 275 2.72 -18.61 10.00
C TYR A 275 1.75 -18.94 8.87
N LYS A 276 2.08 -19.96 8.09
CA LYS A 276 1.22 -20.42 7.01
C LYS A 276 0.79 -21.87 7.25
N TRP A 277 -0.51 -22.10 7.14
CA TRP A 277 -1.14 -23.41 7.19
C TRP A 277 -1.81 -23.73 5.86
N SER A 278 -1.48 -24.89 5.26
CA SER A 278 -2.04 -25.35 3.97
C SER A 278 -2.71 -26.71 4.15
N PHE A 279 -3.95 -26.88 3.64
CA PHE A 279 -4.75 -28.11 3.77
C PHE A 279 -5.61 -28.38 2.52
#